data_2d09c40287da41ac85040e86b6a139c0
#
_entry.id   2d09c40287da41ac85040e86b6a139c0
#
_cell.length_a   1.000
_cell.length_b   1.000
_cell.length_c   1.000
_cell.angle_alpha   90.00
_cell.angle_beta   90.00
_cell.angle_gamma   90.00
#
_symmetry.space_group_name_H-M   'P 1'
#
loop_
_entity.id
_entity.type
_entity.pdbx_description
1 polymer ?
#
loop_
_entity_poly.entity_id
_entity_poly.type
_entity_poly.pdbx_seq_one_letter_code
_entity_poly.pdbx_strand_id
1 'polypeptide(L)'
;VARHTRAVHLPLDTTDLSARAVASQLVALIAAGQVGDGDWLPSTRTLAHELGASRTMVAAAYDELVAAGFLEGVPGAGTRTTVGATAAARAGLSSRAPRLETANVAPAPHAAVYPTGVVDLRPGTPDTGLIDMRAWTRAWRAAASAQPTMLSPWQDTDDAFTTAMSRHLRTNRGVDTDTVFDIPGSTAAFQTLAAVSGLTRCYLESPCYPAAAEEFTRAGLQPVFVPVDQDGLCVDRLGDDAGIVYTTPAHQYPLGHRLSVNRRAELVAWAKRTGSIVIEDDYDGEFRYGVAPLPAIRSIPGAGEHVAYVGTASKMLAPSLGAAWLVPPLPLQDAVQTYLRDHRIAVSTITRIALTELITAGELQRHLARAGREYRCRRDILITELEARCPDLEVLGVQAGLHVAILLPAGRRDRDVAASLDAAGLIVTPLSNFPQRPGSEINGIAVNFAHIDRAIARRFADYTAAALAQGAPL
;
A
#
# COMPACT_ATOMS: atom_id res chain seq x y z
N VAL A 1 -2.06 53.40 39.28
CA VAL A 1 -3.03 52.83 38.35
C VAL A 1 -3.72 51.71 39.08
N ALA A 2 -5.01 51.87 39.39
CA ALA A 2 -5.81 50.93 40.17
C ALA A 2 -5.99 49.62 39.40
N ARG A 3 -5.57 48.50 40.00
CA ARG A 3 -5.90 47.16 39.54
C ARG A 3 -7.39 46.95 39.70
N HIS A 4 -8.15 46.91 38.61
CA HIS A 4 -9.55 46.51 38.64
C HIS A 4 -9.62 45.02 38.98
N THR A 5 -9.84 44.72 40.26
CA THR A 5 -10.10 43.39 40.77
C THR A 5 -11.60 43.12 40.66
N ARG A 6 -12.06 42.75 39.48
CA ARG A 6 -13.36 42.09 39.35
C ARG A 6 -13.13 40.80 38.57
N ALA A 7 -12.37 39.88 39.18
CA ALA A 7 -12.30 38.54 38.70
C ALA A 7 -13.64 37.85 38.94
N VAL A 8 -14.22 37.28 37.90
CA VAL A 8 -15.45 36.49 37.98
C VAL A 8 -15.11 35.21 38.78
N HIS A 9 -15.96 34.89 39.78
CA HIS A 9 -15.84 33.62 40.48
C HIS A 9 -16.20 32.48 39.51
N LEU A 10 -15.31 31.50 39.35
CA LEU A 10 -15.46 30.41 38.42
C LEU A 10 -15.83 29.12 39.19
N PRO A 11 -17.10 28.67 39.13
CA PRO A 11 -17.53 27.42 39.78
C PRO A 11 -17.04 26.22 38.99
N LEU A 12 -15.74 25.89 39.14
CA LEU A 12 -15.12 24.75 38.46
C LEU A 12 -15.16 23.51 39.36
N ASP A 13 -15.46 22.35 38.75
CA ASP A 13 -15.39 21.06 39.41
C ASP A 13 -13.91 20.64 39.59
N THR A 14 -13.56 20.22 40.79
CA THR A 14 -12.22 19.86 41.20
C THR A 14 -11.97 18.35 41.14
N THR A 15 -12.91 17.55 40.63
CA THR A 15 -12.77 16.08 40.53
C THR A 15 -11.78 15.67 39.43
N ASP A 16 -11.67 16.44 38.35
CA ASP A 16 -10.65 16.29 37.30
C ASP A 16 -9.94 17.64 37.10
N LEU A 17 -8.70 17.71 37.56
CA LEU A 17 -7.84 18.89 37.47
C LEU A 17 -6.83 18.81 36.35
N SER A 18 -7.14 18.10 35.25
CA SER A 18 -6.33 18.18 34.02
C SER A 18 -6.52 19.52 33.30
N ALA A 19 -5.50 20.01 32.59
CA ALA A 19 -5.58 21.25 31.84
C ALA A 19 -6.77 21.25 30.87
N ARG A 20 -7.00 20.12 30.20
CA ARG A 20 -8.11 19.92 29.26
C ARG A 20 -9.48 19.96 29.93
N ALA A 21 -9.62 19.38 31.13
CA ALA A 21 -10.87 19.40 31.87
C ALA A 21 -11.20 20.85 32.33
N VAL A 22 -10.21 21.58 32.84
CA VAL A 22 -10.37 22.97 33.22
C VAL A 22 -10.72 23.85 32.02
N ALA A 23 -10.04 23.67 30.86
CA ALA A 23 -10.38 24.40 29.65
C ALA A 23 -11.81 24.10 29.18
N SER A 24 -12.23 22.81 29.18
CA SER A 24 -13.60 22.42 28.81
C SER A 24 -14.67 23.01 29.71
N GLN A 25 -14.42 23.06 31.04
CA GLN A 25 -15.32 23.66 32.00
C GLN A 25 -15.44 25.18 31.79
N LEU A 26 -14.33 25.87 31.50
CA LEU A 26 -14.34 27.30 31.19
C LEU A 26 -15.15 27.58 29.91
N VAL A 27 -15.03 26.77 28.86
CA VAL A 27 -15.87 26.89 27.64
C VAL A 27 -17.34 26.71 27.99
N ALA A 28 -17.69 25.76 28.87
CA ALA A 28 -19.07 25.57 29.32
C ALA A 28 -19.62 26.79 30.09
N LEU A 29 -18.82 27.40 30.96
CA LEU A 29 -19.20 28.62 31.68
C LEU A 29 -19.39 29.81 30.72
N ILE A 30 -18.53 29.95 29.71
CA ILE A 30 -18.66 30.98 28.68
C ILE A 30 -19.94 30.74 27.85
N ALA A 31 -20.21 29.51 27.45
CA ALA A 31 -21.42 29.15 26.69
C ALA A 31 -22.70 29.41 27.50
N ALA A 32 -22.67 29.12 28.82
CA ALA A 32 -23.76 29.40 29.74
C ALA A 32 -23.97 30.91 30.01
N GLY A 33 -23.03 31.74 29.58
CA GLY A 33 -23.06 33.21 29.83
C GLY A 33 -22.69 33.59 31.25
N GLN A 34 -22.11 32.68 32.03
CA GLN A 34 -21.59 32.97 33.37
C GLN A 34 -20.26 33.75 33.32
N VAL A 35 -19.57 33.62 32.21
CA VAL A 35 -18.41 34.41 31.80
C VAL A 35 -18.76 35.04 30.45
N GLY A 36 -18.93 36.35 30.43
CA GLY A 36 -19.33 37.09 29.22
C GLY A 36 -18.14 37.52 28.36
N ASP A 37 -18.43 38.02 27.17
CA ASP A 37 -17.44 38.59 26.27
C ASP A 37 -16.73 39.79 26.90
N GLY A 38 -15.42 39.82 26.94
CA GLY A 38 -14.59 40.85 27.53
C GLY A 38 -14.38 40.72 29.04
N ASP A 39 -14.94 39.71 29.69
CA ASP A 39 -14.78 39.50 31.13
C ASP A 39 -13.36 39.09 31.48
N TRP A 40 -12.85 39.67 32.57
CA TRP A 40 -11.52 39.34 33.08
C TRP A 40 -11.53 38.06 33.90
N LEU A 41 -10.64 37.13 33.57
CA LEU A 41 -10.44 35.90 34.31
C LEU A 41 -9.46 36.10 35.47
N PRO A 42 -9.53 35.26 36.53
CA PRO A 42 -8.53 35.22 37.57
C PRO A 42 -7.12 35.00 36.98
N SER A 43 -6.10 35.54 37.62
CA SER A 43 -4.72 35.20 37.21
C SER A 43 -4.48 33.69 37.35
N THR A 44 -3.57 33.14 36.52
CA THR A 44 -3.19 31.71 36.63
C THR A 44 -2.74 31.33 38.04
N ARG A 45 -2.17 32.26 38.79
CA ARG A 45 -1.78 32.06 40.20
C ARG A 45 -3.01 32.03 41.13
N THR A 46 -3.96 32.91 40.93
CA THR A 46 -5.19 32.99 41.73
C THR A 46 -6.04 31.74 41.49
N LEU A 47 -6.30 31.41 40.24
CA LEU A 47 -7.11 30.23 39.90
C LEU A 47 -6.46 28.91 40.34
N ALA A 48 -5.14 28.80 40.23
CA ALA A 48 -4.42 27.63 40.72
C ALA A 48 -4.56 27.46 42.24
N HIS A 49 -4.53 28.57 42.99
CA HIS A 49 -4.74 28.52 44.42
C HIS A 49 -6.19 28.16 44.80
N GLU A 50 -7.18 28.69 44.09
CA GLU A 50 -8.61 28.38 44.29
C GLU A 50 -8.95 26.92 44.02
N LEU A 51 -8.32 26.33 42.98
CA LEU A 51 -8.53 24.93 42.58
C LEU A 51 -7.65 23.93 43.35
N GLY A 52 -6.69 24.37 44.16
CA GLY A 52 -5.69 23.48 44.73
C GLY A 52 -4.79 22.82 43.70
N ALA A 53 -4.60 23.46 42.56
CA ALA A 53 -3.88 22.90 41.41
C ALA A 53 -2.52 23.56 41.15
N SER A 54 -1.71 23.00 40.26
CA SER A 54 -0.45 23.64 39.87
C SER A 54 -0.68 24.84 38.95
N ARG A 55 0.13 25.90 39.09
CA ARG A 55 0.08 27.05 38.21
C ARG A 55 0.35 26.68 36.75
N THR A 56 1.22 25.71 36.51
CA THR A 56 1.57 25.23 35.16
C THR A 56 0.36 24.62 34.47
N MET A 57 -0.46 23.86 35.21
CA MET A 57 -1.67 23.26 34.67
C MET A 57 -2.70 24.32 34.26
N VAL A 58 -2.95 25.30 35.10
CA VAL A 58 -3.89 26.41 34.79
C VAL A 58 -3.36 27.27 33.64
N ALA A 59 -2.04 27.48 33.56
CA ALA A 59 -1.43 28.17 32.43
C ALA A 59 -1.66 27.41 31.12
N ALA A 60 -1.46 26.08 31.12
CA ALA A 60 -1.73 25.24 29.95
C ALA A 60 -3.20 25.28 29.51
N ALA A 61 -4.17 25.31 30.48
CA ALA A 61 -5.57 25.46 30.15
C ALA A 61 -5.88 26.82 29.51
N TYR A 62 -5.27 27.91 30.03
CA TYR A 62 -5.43 29.23 29.44
C TYR A 62 -4.78 29.34 28.07
N ASP A 63 -3.60 28.76 27.86
CA ASP A 63 -2.90 28.73 26.57
C ASP A 63 -3.72 27.97 25.52
N GLU A 64 -4.36 26.86 25.91
CA GLU A 64 -5.29 26.12 25.03
C GLU A 64 -6.47 27.00 24.59
N LEU A 65 -7.06 27.76 25.55
CA LEU A 65 -8.20 28.65 25.25
C LEU A 65 -7.79 29.91 24.47
N VAL A 66 -6.57 30.38 24.64
CA VAL A 66 -6.01 31.48 23.83
C VAL A 66 -5.76 30.98 22.41
N ALA A 67 -5.19 29.79 22.25
CA ALA A 67 -4.98 29.16 20.92
C ALA A 67 -6.32 28.89 20.22
N ALA A 68 -7.36 28.52 20.97
CA ALA A 68 -8.71 28.30 20.45
C ALA A 68 -9.51 29.61 20.21
N GLY A 69 -8.95 30.78 20.57
CA GLY A 69 -9.56 32.09 20.35
C GLY A 69 -10.67 32.46 21.35
N PHE A 70 -10.86 31.70 22.43
CA PHE A 70 -11.82 32.06 23.51
C PHE A 70 -11.28 33.10 24.48
N LEU A 71 -9.97 33.11 24.67
CA LEU A 71 -9.30 34.04 25.56
C LEU A 71 -8.25 34.87 24.81
N GLU A 72 -7.96 36.05 25.36
CA GLU A 72 -6.81 36.86 24.93
C GLU A 72 -6.02 37.36 26.14
N GLY A 73 -4.69 37.31 26.01
CA GLY A 73 -3.78 37.87 27.00
C GLY A 73 -3.54 39.34 26.71
N VAL A 74 -3.79 40.22 27.68
CA VAL A 74 -3.51 41.63 27.57
C VAL A 74 -2.25 41.97 28.37
N PRO A 75 -1.16 42.40 27.71
CA PRO A 75 0.10 42.71 28.40
C PRO A 75 -0.09 43.67 29.59
N GLY A 76 0.35 43.26 30.78
CA GLY A 76 0.28 44.02 32.00
C GLY A 76 -1.10 44.12 32.67
N ALA A 77 -2.18 43.61 32.05
CA ALA A 77 -3.55 43.68 32.58
C ALA A 77 -4.12 42.30 32.97
N GLY A 78 -3.74 41.21 32.27
CA GLY A 78 -4.22 39.85 32.57
C GLY A 78 -4.81 39.14 31.36
N THR A 79 -5.70 38.18 31.60
CA THR A 79 -6.38 37.37 30.56
C THR A 79 -7.88 37.67 30.63
N ARG A 80 -8.51 37.86 29.47
CA ARG A 80 -9.96 38.07 29.35
C ARG A 80 -10.54 37.23 28.18
N THR A 81 -11.86 37.08 28.20
CA THR A 81 -12.59 36.49 27.09
C THR A 81 -12.59 37.41 25.87
N THR A 82 -12.50 36.82 24.69
CA THR A 82 -12.58 37.54 23.41
C THR A 82 -14.03 37.92 23.08
N VAL A 83 -14.20 38.97 22.27
CA VAL A 83 -15.52 39.35 21.75
C VAL A 83 -16.00 38.23 20.81
N GLY A 84 -17.21 37.71 21.05
CA GLY A 84 -17.78 36.57 20.30
C GLY A 84 -17.49 35.20 20.92
N ALA A 85 -16.71 35.12 21.99
CA ALA A 85 -16.42 33.88 22.69
C ALA A 85 -17.68 33.13 23.13
N THR A 86 -18.68 33.86 23.66
CA THR A 86 -19.95 33.28 24.10
C THR A 86 -20.74 32.67 22.94
N ALA A 87 -20.80 33.34 21.80
CA ALA A 87 -21.47 32.83 20.61
C ALA A 87 -20.76 31.57 20.05
N ALA A 88 -19.42 31.60 19.99
CA ALA A 88 -18.61 30.49 19.55
C ALA A 88 -18.74 29.26 20.48
N ALA A 89 -18.70 29.47 21.78
CA ALA A 89 -18.87 28.41 22.78
C ALA A 89 -20.27 27.76 22.69
N ARG A 90 -21.32 28.54 22.52
CA ARG A 90 -22.69 28.04 22.32
C ARG A 90 -22.80 27.23 21.03
N ALA A 91 -22.25 27.71 19.92
CA ALA A 91 -22.25 27.00 18.66
C ALA A 91 -21.52 25.64 18.77
N GLY A 92 -20.38 25.61 19.45
CA GLY A 92 -19.61 24.39 19.68
C GLY A 92 -20.32 23.35 20.57
N LEU A 93 -21.04 23.78 21.60
CA LEU A 93 -21.79 22.90 22.50
C LEU A 93 -23.18 22.52 21.99
N SER A 94 -23.80 23.35 21.14
CA SER A 94 -25.10 23.05 20.53
C SER A 94 -25.04 22.14 19.32
N SER A 95 -23.85 21.86 18.81
CA SER A 95 -23.67 20.93 17.67
C SER A 95 -23.82 19.47 18.13
N ARG A 96 -25.08 19.03 18.30
CA ARG A 96 -25.44 17.67 17.89
C ARG A 96 -25.39 17.66 16.36
N ALA A 97 -24.18 17.81 15.82
CA ALA A 97 -23.98 17.56 14.39
C ALA A 97 -24.52 16.15 14.10
N PRO A 98 -25.33 15.96 13.05
CA PRO A 98 -25.60 14.61 12.59
C PRO A 98 -24.23 13.94 12.44
N ARG A 99 -24.05 12.78 13.09
CA ARG A 99 -22.85 11.98 12.86
C ARG A 99 -22.77 11.80 11.36
N LEU A 100 -21.65 12.25 10.78
CA LEU A 100 -21.32 11.86 9.41
C LEU A 100 -21.44 10.33 9.38
N GLU A 101 -22.45 9.84 8.67
CA GLU A 101 -22.51 8.42 8.37
C GLU A 101 -21.27 8.14 7.51
N THR A 102 -20.22 7.64 8.16
CA THR A 102 -19.08 7.12 7.43
C THR A 102 -19.61 5.98 6.59
N ALA A 103 -19.46 6.09 5.27
CA ALA A 103 -19.64 4.95 4.40
C ALA A 103 -18.93 3.76 5.05
N ASN A 104 -19.58 2.61 5.09
CA ASN A 104 -19.06 1.41 5.72
C ASN A 104 -17.89 0.91 4.87
N VAL A 105 -16.75 1.60 4.98
CA VAL A 105 -15.49 1.19 4.36
C VAL A 105 -14.98 0.06 5.25
N ALA A 106 -15.12 -1.16 4.77
CA ALA A 106 -14.48 -2.30 5.41
C ALA A 106 -13.00 -1.96 5.61
N PRO A 107 -12.45 -2.06 6.82
CA PRO A 107 -11.05 -1.75 7.04
C PRO A 107 -10.21 -2.66 6.16
N ALA A 108 -9.36 -2.06 5.32
CA ALA A 108 -8.32 -2.81 4.63
C ALA A 108 -7.52 -3.59 5.71
N PRO A 109 -7.12 -4.83 5.45
CA PRO A 109 -6.31 -5.58 6.39
C PRO A 109 -4.99 -4.81 6.61
N HIS A 110 -4.93 -4.06 7.70
CA HIS A 110 -3.70 -3.42 8.12
C HIS A 110 -2.67 -4.50 8.44
N ALA A 111 -1.39 -4.22 8.21
CA ALA A 111 -0.31 -5.07 8.67
C ALA A 111 -0.49 -5.27 10.19
N ALA A 112 -1.06 -6.39 10.56
CA ALA A 112 -1.30 -6.69 11.97
C ALA A 112 0.04 -6.94 12.65
N VAL A 113 0.27 -6.28 13.77
CA VAL A 113 1.37 -6.68 14.66
C VAL A 113 0.90 -7.97 15.33
N TYR A 114 1.43 -9.08 14.84
CA TYR A 114 1.05 -10.39 15.36
C TYR A 114 1.75 -10.71 16.69
N PRO A 115 1.12 -11.51 17.57
CA PRO A 115 1.75 -12.03 18.77
C PRO A 115 3.03 -12.82 18.44
N THR A 116 3.94 -12.93 19.41
CA THR A 116 5.14 -13.75 19.27
C THR A 116 4.79 -15.19 18.90
N GLY A 117 5.42 -15.73 17.85
CA GLY A 117 5.19 -17.10 17.38
C GLY A 117 4.23 -17.24 16.20
N VAL A 118 3.56 -16.17 15.80
CA VAL A 118 2.77 -16.13 14.56
C VAL A 118 3.68 -15.81 13.37
N VAL A 119 3.54 -16.58 12.29
CA VAL A 119 4.29 -16.41 11.05
C VAL A 119 3.30 -16.01 9.94
N ASP A 120 3.47 -14.83 9.38
CA ASP A 120 2.68 -14.35 8.24
C ASP A 120 3.30 -14.87 6.92
N LEU A 121 2.65 -15.83 6.30
CA LEU A 121 3.01 -16.44 5.03
C LEU A 121 2.13 -15.96 3.89
N ARG A 122 1.40 -14.86 4.04
CA ARG A 122 0.60 -14.29 2.95
C ARG A 122 1.50 -13.69 1.87
N PRO A 123 1.15 -13.84 0.58
CA PRO A 123 1.92 -13.25 -0.52
C PRO A 123 2.06 -11.73 -0.38
N GLY A 124 3.22 -11.21 -0.80
CA GLY A 124 3.38 -9.78 -1.00
C GLY A 124 4.47 -9.09 -0.19
N THR A 125 5.16 -9.77 0.73
CA THR A 125 6.24 -9.14 1.52
C THR A 125 7.60 -9.79 1.22
N PRO A 126 8.61 -9.02 0.78
CA PRO A 126 9.99 -9.48 0.66
C PRO A 126 10.65 -9.53 2.04
N ASP A 127 11.77 -10.23 2.15
CA ASP A 127 12.61 -10.19 3.35
C ASP A 127 13.55 -8.98 3.33
N THR A 128 13.19 -7.94 4.07
CA THR A 128 14.01 -6.74 4.20
C THR A 128 15.33 -6.98 4.96
N GLY A 129 15.46 -8.08 5.70
CA GLY A 129 16.71 -8.49 6.35
C GLY A 129 17.82 -8.85 5.35
N LEU A 130 17.48 -9.10 4.09
CA LEU A 130 18.44 -9.35 3.01
C LEU A 130 19.05 -8.05 2.42
N ILE A 131 18.56 -6.88 2.81
CA ILE A 131 19.09 -5.59 2.34
C ILE A 131 20.48 -5.37 2.98
N ASP A 132 21.45 -5.00 2.16
CA ASP A 132 22.75 -4.54 2.67
C ASP A 132 22.61 -3.15 3.31
N MET A 133 22.57 -3.13 4.63
CA MET A 133 22.39 -1.89 5.39
C MET A 133 23.51 -0.87 5.21
N ARG A 134 24.71 -1.29 4.76
CA ARG A 134 25.79 -0.34 4.44
C ARG A 134 25.49 0.38 3.13
N ALA A 135 25.06 -0.36 2.10
CA ALA A 135 24.65 0.21 0.82
C ALA A 135 23.40 1.10 0.99
N TRP A 136 22.41 0.59 1.71
CA TRP A 136 21.21 1.33 2.07
C TRP A 136 21.52 2.66 2.76
N THR A 137 22.33 2.61 3.82
CA THR A 137 22.70 3.83 4.57
C THR A 137 23.48 4.83 3.71
N ARG A 138 24.36 4.38 2.80
CA ARG A 138 25.07 5.27 1.86
C ARG A 138 24.10 6.01 0.95
N ALA A 139 23.16 5.27 0.33
CA ALA A 139 22.18 5.85 -0.58
C ALA A 139 21.28 6.89 0.12
N TRP A 140 20.79 6.57 1.32
CA TRP A 140 19.97 7.51 2.10
C TRP A 140 20.75 8.71 2.63
N ARG A 141 22.03 8.56 2.95
CA ARG A 141 22.89 9.71 3.29
C ARG A 141 23.11 10.61 2.10
N ALA A 142 23.34 10.05 0.91
CA ALA A 142 23.48 10.84 -0.32
C ALA A 142 22.18 11.62 -0.58
N ALA A 143 21.02 10.97 -0.47
CA ALA A 143 19.72 11.62 -0.63
C ALA A 143 19.47 12.73 0.41
N ALA A 144 19.81 12.49 1.69
CA ALA A 144 19.66 13.47 2.76
C ALA A 144 20.65 14.64 2.64
N SER A 145 21.79 14.45 1.95
CA SER A 145 22.80 15.49 1.71
C SER A 145 22.50 16.32 0.47
N ALA A 146 21.53 15.90 -0.37
CA ALA A 146 21.11 16.70 -1.51
C ALA A 146 20.44 17.99 -1.03
N GLN A 147 20.74 19.08 -1.75
CA GLN A 147 20.13 20.37 -1.42
C GLN A 147 18.61 20.29 -1.61
N PRO A 148 17.80 20.69 -0.61
CA PRO A 148 16.36 20.75 -0.78
C PRO A 148 15.96 21.64 -1.97
N THR A 149 15.13 21.12 -2.85
CA THR A 149 14.58 21.89 -3.96
C THR A 149 13.32 22.65 -3.53
N MET A 150 13.04 23.77 -4.17
CA MET A 150 11.78 24.51 -4.00
C MET A 150 10.66 23.90 -4.86
N LEU A 151 10.99 22.97 -5.76
CA LEU A 151 10.01 22.29 -6.60
C LEU A 151 9.34 21.16 -5.84
N SER A 152 8.04 21.02 -6.03
CA SER A 152 7.30 19.83 -5.59
C SER A 152 7.73 18.61 -6.40
N PRO A 153 7.66 17.37 -5.85
CA PRO A 153 8.11 16.17 -6.57
C PRO A 153 7.48 16.01 -7.96
N TRP A 154 6.23 16.41 -8.14
CA TRP A 154 5.50 16.37 -9.43
C TRP A 154 5.87 17.49 -10.40
N GLN A 155 6.70 18.45 -10.01
CA GLN A 155 7.24 19.54 -10.83
C GLN A 155 8.71 19.34 -11.15
N ASP A 156 9.34 18.39 -10.45
CA ASP A 156 10.78 18.12 -10.58
C ASP A 156 11.01 17.23 -11.81
N THR A 157 11.76 17.75 -12.75
CA THR A 157 12.11 17.10 -14.03
C THR A 157 13.53 16.54 -14.00
N ASP A 158 14.06 16.18 -12.83
CA ASP A 158 15.36 15.54 -12.73
C ASP A 158 15.36 14.18 -13.43
N ASP A 159 16.11 14.09 -14.52
CA ASP A 159 16.18 12.91 -15.39
C ASP A 159 17.09 11.79 -14.83
N ALA A 160 17.73 11.99 -13.69
CA ALA A 160 18.67 11.02 -13.15
C ALA A 160 18.01 9.68 -12.82
N PHE A 161 16.83 9.72 -12.20
CA PHE A 161 16.03 8.51 -11.92
C PHE A 161 15.60 7.82 -13.22
N THR A 162 15.02 8.58 -14.15
CA THR A 162 14.58 8.09 -15.46
C THR A 162 15.73 7.42 -16.21
N THR A 163 16.89 8.07 -16.27
CA THR A 163 18.10 7.53 -16.92
C THR A 163 18.57 6.23 -16.26
N ALA A 164 18.65 6.19 -14.94
CA ALA A 164 19.09 5.03 -14.18
C ALA A 164 18.09 3.85 -14.34
N MET A 165 16.80 4.14 -14.24
CA MET A 165 15.74 3.14 -14.35
C MET A 165 15.60 2.61 -15.78
N SER A 166 15.66 3.47 -16.81
CA SER A 166 15.66 3.05 -18.23
C SER A 166 16.80 2.08 -18.52
N ARG A 167 18.01 2.36 -18.02
CA ARG A 167 19.15 1.44 -18.13
C ARG A 167 18.87 0.11 -17.42
N HIS A 168 18.32 0.15 -16.20
CA HIS A 168 17.95 -1.04 -15.43
C HIS A 168 16.93 -1.89 -16.18
N LEU A 169 15.87 -1.29 -16.70
CA LEU A 169 14.80 -1.96 -17.44
C LEU A 169 15.29 -2.57 -18.75
N ARG A 170 16.12 -1.84 -19.50
CA ARG A 170 16.73 -2.35 -20.73
C ARG A 170 17.57 -3.59 -20.46
N THR A 171 18.40 -3.56 -19.43
CA THR A 171 19.33 -4.66 -19.11
C THR A 171 18.63 -5.87 -18.56
N ASN A 172 17.61 -5.70 -17.70
CA ASN A 172 17.03 -6.81 -16.94
C ASN A 172 15.70 -7.30 -17.52
N ARG A 173 14.97 -6.43 -18.26
CA ARG A 173 13.62 -6.73 -18.77
C ARG A 173 13.48 -6.60 -20.29
N GLY A 174 14.51 -6.08 -20.97
CA GLY A 174 14.48 -5.80 -22.40
C GLY A 174 13.58 -4.62 -22.79
N VAL A 175 13.11 -3.84 -21.80
CA VAL A 175 12.27 -2.65 -22.04
C VAL A 175 13.15 -1.48 -22.42
N ASP A 176 13.12 -1.12 -23.70
CA ASP A 176 13.82 0.04 -24.23
C ASP A 176 12.88 1.26 -24.20
N THR A 177 13.23 2.26 -23.39
CA THR A 177 12.43 3.46 -23.19
C THR A 177 13.27 4.60 -22.67
N ASP A 178 12.95 5.83 -23.08
CA ASP A 178 13.50 7.05 -22.55
C ASP A 178 12.53 7.75 -21.59
N THR A 179 11.34 7.19 -21.39
CA THR A 179 10.29 7.75 -20.52
C THR A 179 9.92 6.75 -19.45
N VAL A 180 10.19 7.11 -18.19
CA VAL A 180 9.79 6.35 -17.00
C VAL A 180 9.24 7.33 -15.98
N PHE A 181 7.97 7.13 -15.60
CA PHE A 181 7.36 7.94 -14.54
C PHE A 181 7.50 7.23 -13.20
N ASP A 182 8.02 7.92 -12.21
CA ASP A 182 8.02 7.46 -10.83
C ASP A 182 6.64 7.71 -10.20
N ILE A 183 6.10 6.68 -9.54
CA ILE A 183 4.77 6.70 -8.94
C ILE A 183 4.80 6.04 -7.53
N PRO A 184 3.91 6.44 -6.60
CA PRO A 184 3.97 5.98 -5.21
C PRO A 184 3.53 4.52 -4.99
N GLY A 185 3.25 3.78 -6.06
CA GLY A 185 2.87 2.36 -6.04
C GLY A 185 2.16 1.97 -7.32
N SER A 186 2.06 0.65 -7.60
CA SER A 186 1.40 0.13 -8.81
C SER A 186 -0.08 0.54 -8.91
N THR A 187 -0.77 0.69 -7.78
CA THR A 187 -2.16 1.18 -7.74
C THR A 187 -2.32 2.54 -8.41
N ALA A 188 -1.35 3.46 -8.23
CA ALA A 188 -1.37 4.75 -8.90
C ALA A 188 -1.23 4.63 -10.43
N ALA A 189 -0.47 3.62 -10.92
CA ALA A 189 -0.42 3.33 -12.35
C ALA A 189 -1.78 2.89 -12.90
N PHE A 190 -2.47 2.00 -12.18
CA PHE A 190 -3.79 1.50 -12.60
C PHE A 190 -4.82 2.62 -12.67
N GLN A 191 -4.87 3.47 -11.65
CA GLN A 191 -5.73 4.66 -11.60
C GLN A 191 -5.43 5.62 -12.77
N THR A 192 -4.14 5.92 -12.98
CA THR A 192 -3.71 6.82 -14.05
C THR A 192 -4.11 6.28 -15.40
N LEU A 193 -3.79 5.03 -15.72
CA LEU A 193 -4.10 4.41 -17.00
C LEU A 193 -5.61 4.28 -17.24
N ALA A 194 -6.38 3.95 -16.21
CA ALA A 194 -7.84 3.93 -16.29
C ALA A 194 -8.40 5.31 -16.64
N ALA A 195 -7.89 6.38 -16.01
CA ALA A 195 -8.38 7.74 -16.21
C ALA A 195 -8.04 8.31 -17.59
N VAL A 196 -6.83 8.01 -18.13
CA VAL A 196 -6.37 8.62 -19.39
C VAL A 196 -6.69 7.79 -20.64
N SER A 197 -7.08 6.51 -20.49
CA SER A 197 -7.29 5.62 -21.64
C SER A 197 -8.55 5.89 -22.42
N GLY A 198 -9.57 6.46 -21.79
CA GLY A 198 -10.92 6.58 -22.36
C GLY A 198 -11.66 5.26 -22.55
N LEU A 199 -11.10 4.14 -22.06
CA LEU A 199 -11.71 2.83 -22.15
C LEU A 199 -12.71 2.60 -21.01
N THR A 200 -13.71 1.75 -21.24
CA THR A 200 -14.80 1.50 -20.28
C THR A 200 -14.84 0.06 -19.78
N ARG A 201 -13.96 -0.79 -20.29
CA ARG A 201 -13.90 -2.23 -19.95
C ARG A 201 -12.50 -2.60 -19.47
N CYS A 202 -12.43 -3.52 -18.51
CA CYS A 202 -11.17 -4.16 -18.13
C CYS A 202 -11.28 -5.68 -18.17
N TYR A 203 -10.29 -6.31 -18.76
CA TYR A 203 -10.10 -7.75 -18.79
C TYR A 203 -9.08 -8.12 -17.70
N LEU A 204 -9.49 -8.97 -16.79
CA LEU A 204 -8.72 -9.37 -15.62
C LEU A 204 -8.46 -10.87 -15.64
N GLU A 205 -7.27 -11.30 -15.29
CA GLU A 205 -6.96 -12.70 -15.05
C GLU A 205 -7.90 -13.30 -14.00
N SER A 206 -8.22 -14.57 -14.09
CA SER A 206 -9.06 -15.27 -13.12
C SER A 206 -8.33 -16.50 -12.56
N PRO A 207 -7.84 -16.44 -11.29
CA PRO A 207 -7.91 -15.33 -10.33
C PRO A 207 -6.93 -14.18 -10.64
N CYS A 208 -7.13 -13.00 -9.98
CA CYS A 208 -6.26 -11.84 -10.18
C CYS A 208 -5.94 -11.09 -8.87
N TYR A 209 -5.05 -10.11 -8.99
CA TYR A 209 -4.70 -9.19 -7.89
C TYR A 209 -5.90 -8.33 -7.47
N PRO A 210 -6.35 -8.41 -6.19
CA PRO A 210 -7.57 -7.72 -5.75
C PRO A 210 -7.53 -6.21 -5.96
N ALA A 211 -6.41 -5.56 -5.63
CA ALA A 211 -6.31 -4.11 -5.75
C ALA A 211 -6.45 -3.62 -7.20
N ALA A 212 -5.99 -4.39 -8.21
CA ALA A 212 -6.20 -4.04 -9.60
C ALA A 212 -7.70 -4.10 -9.98
N ALA A 213 -8.39 -5.18 -9.59
CA ALA A 213 -9.82 -5.32 -9.84
C ALA A 213 -10.64 -4.20 -9.15
N GLU A 214 -10.30 -3.88 -7.91
CA GLU A 214 -10.93 -2.79 -7.15
C GLU A 214 -10.72 -1.42 -7.81
N GLU A 215 -9.49 -1.10 -8.21
CA GLU A 215 -9.17 0.20 -8.80
C GLU A 215 -9.86 0.40 -10.17
N PHE A 216 -9.86 -0.61 -11.02
CA PHE A 216 -10.56 -0.51 -12.29
C PHE A 216 -12.07 -0.40 -12.11
N THR A 217 -12.65 -1.15 -11.16
CA THR A 217 -14.07 -1.05 -10.83
C THR A 217 -14.40 0.34 -10.26
N ARG A 218 -13.55 0.88 -9.37
CA ARG A 218 -13.71 2.22 -8.77
C ARG A 218 -13.60 3.32 -9.83
N ALA A 219 -12.77 3.11 -10.84
CA ALA A 219 -12.67 4.00 -12.00
C ALA A 219 -13.86 3.87 -12.97
N GLY A 220 -14.82 2.99 -12.71
CA GLY A 220 -16.03 2.81 -13.52
C GLY A 220 -15.86 1.85 -14.71
N LEU A 221 -14.75 1.12 -14.81
CA LEU A 221 -14.57 0.11 -15.84
C LEU A 221 -15.38 -1.15 -15.50
N GLN A 222 -15.92 -1.78 -16.54
CA GLN A 222 -16.64 -3.05 -16.41
C GLN A 222 -15.65 -4.22 -16.41
N PRO A 223 -15.52 -5.00 -15.33
CA PRO A 223 -14.61 -6.12 -15.26
C PRO A 223 -15.12 -7.34 -16.03
N VAL A 224 -14.23 -7.95 -16.81
CA VAL A 224 -14.43 -9.23 -17.50
C VAL A 224 -13.33 -10.18 -17.06
N PHE A 225 -13.68 -11.25 -16.35
CA PHE A 225 -12.70 -12.23 -15.89
C PHE A 225 -12.35 -13.22 -16.99
N VAL A 226 -11.06 -13.34 -17.29
CA VAL A 226 -10.50 -14.19 -18.35
C VAL A 226 -9.75 -15.36 -17.70
N PRO A 227 -10.02 -16.61 -18.09
CA PRO A 227 -9.34 -17.77 -17.53
C PRO A 227 -7.83 -17.71 -17.67
N VAL A 228 -7.15 -18.34 -16.72
CA VAL A 228 -5.71 -18.59 -16.73
C VAL A 228 -5.49 -20.10 -16.73
N ASP A 229 -4.54 -20.58 -17.52
CA ASP A 229 -4.08 -21.97 -17.51
C ASP A 229 -2.54 -22.03 -17.37
N GLN A 230 -1.93 -23.17 -17.57
CA GLN A 230 -0.49 -23.40 -17.45
C GLN A 230 0.36 -22.45 -18.32
N ASP A 231 -0.18 -21.94 -19.42
CA ASP A 231 0.44 -20.98 -20.33
C ASP A 231 0.10 -19.51 -20.01
N GLY A 232 -0.55 -19.24 -18.87
CA GLY A 232 -0.98 -17.93 -18.41
C GLY A 232 -2.36 -17.53 -18.95
N LEU A 233 -2.60 -16.23 -19.13
CA LEU A 233 -3.86 -15.68 -19.63
C LEU A 233 -4.31 -16.33 -20.94
N CYS A 234 -5.56 -16.81 -21.00
CA CYS A 234 -6.15 -17.39 -22.21
C CYS A 234 -6.56 -16.27 -23.19
N VAL A 235 -5.64 -15.88 -24.08
CA VAL A 235 -5.84 -14.76 -25.01
C VAL A 235 -7.01 -14.98 -25.98
N ASP A 236 -7.29 -16.23 -26.33
CA ASP A 236 -8.43 -16.65 -27.15
C ASP A 236 -9.80 -16.41 -26.48
N ARG A 237 -9.80 -16.14 -25.19
CA ARG A 237 -11.00 -15.81 -24.41
C ARG A 237 -11.23 -14.33 -24.19
N LEU A 238 -10.35 -13.47 -24.71
CA LEU A 238 -10.59 -12.03 -24.76
C LEU A 238 -11.69 -11.74 -25.78
N GLY A 239 -12.57 -10.80 -25.45
CA GLY A 239 -13.58 -10.30 -26.40
C GLY A 239 -12.98 -9.44 -27.49
N ASP A 240 -13.80 -9.01 -28.44
CA ASP A 240 -13.39 -8.13 -29.53
C ASP A 240 -13.57 -6.63 -29.20
N ASP A 241 -14.16 -6.32 -28.04
CA ASP A 241 -14.32 -4.94 -27.56
C ASP A 241 -13.00 -4.39 -27.02
N ALA A 242 -12.72 -3.12 -27.31
CA ALA A 242 -11.58 -2.43 -26.75
C ALA A 242 -11.65 -2.36 -25.20
N GLY A 243 -10.53 -2.55 -24.54
CA GLY A 243 -10.45 -2.50 -23.08
C GLY A 243 -9.03 -2.48 -22.56
N ILE A 244 -8.89 -2.37 -21.25
CA ILE A 244 -7.63 -2.55 -20.55
C ILE A 244 -7.49 -4.01 -20.18
N VAL A 245 -6.44 -4.70 -20.64
CA VAL A 245 -6.07 -6.02 -20.12
C VAL A 245 -5.06 -5.82 -19.00
N TYR A 246 -5.38 -6.30 -17.80
CA TYR A 246 -4.43 -6.39 -16.69
C TYR A 246 -3.90 -7.81 -16.59
N THR A 247 -2.58 -7.98 -16.63
CA THR A 247 -1.91 -9.28 -16.53
C THR A 247 -0.60 -9.18 -15.77
N THR A 248 -0.23 -10.28 -15.11
CA THR A 248 1.04 -10.48 -14.40
C THR A 248 1.88 -11.57 -15.10
N PRO A 249 2.41 -11.29 -16.31
CA PRO A 249 2.85 -12.30 -17.25
C PRO A 249 4.18 -12.98 -16.89
N ALA A 250 4.97 -12.39 -16.01
CA ALA A 250 6.22 -12.98 -15.53
C ALA A 250 5.97 -14.08 -14.48
N HIS A 251 4.97 -13.85 -13.63
CA HIS A 251 4.55 -14.72 -12.54
C HIS A 251 3.10 -14.36 -12.20
N GLN A 252 2.16 -15.08 -12.78
CA GLN A 252 0.72 -14.80 -12.66
C GLN A 252 0.28 -14.81 -11.20
N TYR A 253 -0.36 -13.75 -10.78
CA TYR A 253 -0.81 -13.62 -9.40
C TYR A 253 -2.27 -14.06 -9.23
N PRO A 254 -2.58 -15.06 -8.37
CA PRO A 254 -1.67 -15.69 -7.41
C PRO A 254 -1.15 -17.08 -7.79
N LEU A 255 -1.45 -17.63 -8.99
CA LEU A 255 -1.18 -19.03 -9.34
C LEU A 255 0.29 -19.28 -9.75
N GLY A 256 1.00 -18.24 -10.15
CA GLY A 256 2.40 -18.36 -10.55
C GLY A 256 2.64 -18.94 -11.95
N HIS A 257 1.63 -19.07 -12.79
CA HIS A 257 1.81 -19.42 -14.18
C HIS A 257 2.58 -18.34 -14.94
N ARG A 258 3.25 -18.73 -16.00
CA ARG A 258 4.01 -17.79 -16.85
C ARG A 258 3.32 -17.65 -18.20
N LEU A 259 3.04 -16.42 -18.62
CA LEU A 259 2.48 -16.19 -19.95
C LEU A 259 3.50 -16.63 -21.01
N SER A 260 3.11 -17.61 -21.82
CA SER A 260 3.98 -18.20 -22.84
C SER A 260 4.35 -17.18 -23.93
N VAL A 261 5.47 -17.42 -24.64
CA VAL A 261 5.96 -16.53 -25.70
C VAL A 261 4.90 -16.32 -26.78
N ASN A 262 4.19 -17.38 -27.16
CA ASN A 262 3.14 -17.31 -28.19
C ASN A 262 1.99 -16.40 -27.72
N ARG A 263 1.49 -16.61 -26.50
CA ARG A 263 0.40 -15.78 -25.95
C ARG A 263 0.81 -14.33 -25.72
N ARG A 264 2.07 -14.05 -25.44
CA ARG A 264 2.58 -12.66 -25.39
C ARG A 264 2.44 -11.98 -26.74
N ALA A 265 2.81 -12.66 -27.83
CA ALA A 265 2.67 -12.14 -29.18
C ALA A 265 1.20 -12.00 -29.59
N GLU A 266 0.37 -12.99 -29.30
CA GLU A 266 -1.08 -12.97 -29.54
C GLU A 266 -1.77 -11.82 -28.79
N LEU A 267 -1.39 -11.57 -27.52
CA LEU A 267 -1.94 -10.48 -26.73
C LEU A 267 -1.59 -9.11 -27.32
N VAL A 268 -0.35 -8.92 -27.79
CA VAL A 268 0.03 -7.68 -28.50
C VAL A 268 -0.74 -7.54 -29.81
N ALA A 269 -0.90 -8.60 -30.57
CA ALA A 269 -1.67 -8.59 -31.81
C ALA A 269 -3.15 -8.28 -31.54
N TRP A 270 -3.73 -8.86 -30.50
CA TRP A 270 -5.09 -8.57 -30.05
C TRP A 270 -5.26 -7.08 -29.67
N ALA A 271 -4.34 -6.54 -28.85
CA ALA A 271 -4.37 -5.16 -28.44
C ALA A 271 -4.32 -4.18 -29.63
N LYS A 272 -3.45 -4.47 -30.60
CA LYS A 272 -3.37 -3.70 -31.86
C LYS A 272 -4.66 -3.75 -32.67
N ARG A 273 -5.27 -4.92 -32.80
CA ARG A 273 -6.50 -5.11 -33.57
C ARG A 273 -7.70 -4.40 -32.97
N THR A 274 -7.79 -4.38 -31.64
CA THR A 274 -8.96 -3.84 -30.91
C THR A 274 -8.78 -2.40 -30.44
N GLY A 275 -7.58 -1.82 -30.54
CA GLY A 275 -7.27 -0.52 -29.96
C GLY A 275 -7.19 -0.56 -28.42
N SER A 276 -6.88 -1.73 -27.86
CA SER A 276 -6.81 -1.95 -26.41
C SER A 276 -5.45 -1.61 -25.83
N ILE A 277 -5.40 -1.54 -24.50
CA ILE A 277 -4.16 -1.36 -23.71
C ILE A 277 -3.92 -2.60 -22.88
N VAL A 278 -2.69 -3.07 -22.84
CA VAL A 278 -2.22 -4.13 -21.93
C VAL A 278 -1.40 -3.48 -20.82
N ILE A 279 -1.77 -3.74 -19.58
CA ILE A 279 -0.95 -3.42 -18.40
C ILE A 279 -0.20 -4.69 -18.02
N GLU A 280 1.10 -4.66 -18.25
CA GLU A 280 2.04 -5.68 -17.77
C GLU A 280 2.51 -5.27 -16.37
N ASP A 281 1.95 -5.89 -15.33
CA ASP A 281 2.38 -5.69 -13.94
C ASP A 281 3.49 -6.70 -13.60
N ASP A 282 4.71 -6.22 -13.56
CA ASP A 282 5.92 -7.00 -13.33
C ASP A 282 6.41 -6.80 -11.90
N TYR A 283 5.65 -7.30 -10.94
CA TYR A 283 5.82 -7.03 -9.51
C TYR A 283 6.98 -7.80 -8.85
N ASP A 284 7.34 -9.01 -9.34
CA ASP A 284 8.38 -9.87 -8.79
C ASP A 284 9.21 -10.63 -9.86
N GLY A 285 9.10 -10.23 -11.10
CA GLY A 285 9.76 -10.87 -12.24
C GLY A 285 11.29 -10.83 -12.23
N GLU A 286 11.91 -10.15 -11.29
CA GLU A 286 13.34 -10.17 -11.02
C GLU A 286 13.80 -11.50 -10.38
N PHE A 287 12.90 -12.20 -9.67
CA PHE A 287 13.19 -13.44 -8.97
C PHE A 287 12.76 -14.65 -9.81
N ARG A 288 13.75 -15.41 -10.33
CA ARG A 288 13.53 -16.58 -11.19
C ARG A 288 14.44 -17.72 -10.81
N TYR A 289 13.91 -18.93 -10.93
CA TYR A 289 14.53 -20.13 -10.39
C TYR A 289 14.60 -21.24 -11.42
N GLY A 290 15.78 -21.47 -11.99
CA GLY A 290 16.02 -22.58 -12.93
C GLY A 290 15.43 -22.41 -14.32
N VAL A 291 14.89 -21.23 -14.64
CA VAL A 291 14.29 -20.94 -15.96
C VAL A 291 14.94 -19.74 -16.62
N ALA A 292 14.97 -19.75 -17.95
CA ALA A 292 15.47 -18.62 -18.72
C ALA A 292 14.57 -17.38 -18.53
N PRO A 293 15.14 -16.17 -18.48
CA PRO A 293 14.37 -14.95 -18.49
C PRO A 293 13.50 -14.86 -19.75
N LEU A 294 12.22 -14.53 -19.58
CA LEU A 294 11.41 -14.04 -20.68
C LEU A 294 11.46 -12.51 -20.64
N PRO A 295 11.74 -11.85 -21.78
CA PRO A 295 11.64 -10.40 -21.87
C PRO A 295 10.21 -9.94 -21.56
N ALA A 296 10.05 -8.70 -21.15
CA ALA A 296 8.73 -8.11 -20.93
C ALA A 296 7.89 -8.12 -22.22
N ILE A 297 6.56 -8.16 -22.12
CA ILE A 297 5.66 -8.00 -23.27
C ILE A 297 5.95 -6.68 -23.97
N ARG A 298 6.22 -5.64 -23.17
CA ARG A 298 6.60 -4.30 -23.65
C ARG A 298 7.79 -4.30 -24.60
N SER A 299 8.70 -5.30 -24.53
CA SER A 299 9.87 -5.43 -25.40
C SER A 299 9.57 -6.01 -26.77
N ILE A 300 8.37 -6.55 -26.99
CA ILE A 300 7.97 -7.10 -28.30
C ILE A 300 7.88 -5.96 -29.32
N PRO A 301 8.41 -6.12 -30.55
CA PRO A 301 8.36 -5.09 -31.57
C PRO A 301 6.93 -4.59 -31.84
N GLY A 302 6.74 -3.28 -31.70
CA GLY A 302 5.44 -2.62 -31.87
C GLY A 302 4.49 -2.75 -30.65
N ALA A 303 4.89 -3.37 -29.56
CA ALA A 303 4.12 -3.37 -28.31
C ALA A 303 4.08 -1.98 -27.66
N GLY A 304 5.07 -1.13 -27.97
CA GLY A 304 5.21 0.19 -27.37
C GLY A 304 3.99 1.11 -27.45
N GLU A 305 3.13 0.92 -28.43
CA GLU A 305 1.91 1.74 -28.60
C GLU A 305 0.73 1.24 -27.78
N HIS A 306 0.78 -0.01 -27.30
CA HIS A 306 -0.36 -0.67 -26.64
C HIS A 306 -0.06 -1.21 -25.25
N VAL A 307 1.21 -1.41 -24.90
CA VAL A 307 1.60 -2.04 -23.63
C VAL A 307 2.16 -1.00 -22.67
N ALA A 308 1.54 -0.86 -21.50
CA ALA A 308 2.09 -0.21 -20.33
C ALA A 308 2.89 -1.22 -19.53
N TYR A 309 4.08 -0.86 -19.08
CA TYR A 309 4.87 -1.66 -18.15
C TYR A 309 4.87 -1.02 -16.77
N VAL A 310 4.54 -1.79 -15.76
CA VAL A 310 4.53 -1.36 -14.35
C VAL A 310 5.48 -2.23 -13.56
N GLY A 311 6.38 -1.61 -12.82
CA GLY A 311 7.27 -2.29 -11.88
C GLY A 311 7.25 -1.62 -10.52
N THR A 312 7.73 -2.32 -9.49
CA THR A 312 7.65 -1.82 -8.10
C THR A 312 8.90 -2.14 -7.29
N ALA A 313 9.34 -1.19 -6.47
CA ALA A 313 10.37 -1.41 -5.46
C ALA A 313 9.88 -2.23 -4.25
N SER A 314 8.57 -2.36 -4.09
CA SER A 314 7.95 -3.00 -2.91
C SER A 314 8.34 -4.47 -2.74
N LYS A 315 8.50 -5.22 -3.85
CA LYS A 315 8.88 -6.62 -3.81
C LYS A 315 10.37 -6.83 -4.02
N MET A 316 11.02 -5.90 -4.71
CA MET A 316 12.46 -5.94 -4.96
C MET A 316 13.28 -5.54 -3.73
N LEU A 317 12.80 -4.59 -2.94
CA LEU A 317 13.48 -4.01 -1.77
C LEU A 317 12.58 -4.00 -0.54
N ALA A 318 11.67 -3.02 -0.45
CA ALA A 318 10.81 -2.85 0.71
C ALA A 318 9.51 -2.11 0.35
N PRO A 319 8.34 -2.57 0.85
CA PRO A 319 7.07 -1.86 0.65
C PRO A 319 7.07 -0.44 1.21
N SER A 320 7.83 -0.20 2.28
CA SER A 320 7.95 1.11 2.95
C SER A 320 8.56 2.21 2.08
N LEU A 321 9.18 1.87 0.95
CA LEU A 321 9.67 2.85 -0.02
C LEU A 321 8.54 3.62 -0.70
N GLY A 322 7.35 3.01 -0.85
CA GLY A 322 6.25 3.62 -1.56
C GLY A 322 6.64 4.08 -2.95
N ALA A 323 7.37 3.24 -3.70
CA ALA A 323 7.92 3.59 -5.00
C ALA A 323 7.67 2.48 -6.03
N ALA A 324 7.22 2.90 -7.19
CA ALA A 324 7.00 2.09 -8.38
C ALA A 324 7.31 2.95 -9.61
N TRP A 325 7.26 2.35 -10.77
CA TRP A 325 7.48 3.06 -12.04
C TRP A 325 6.51 2.59 -13.10
N LEU A 326 6.16 3.53 -13.97
CA LEU A 326 5.27 3.33 -15.09
C LEU A 326 5.97 3.74 -16.39
N VAL A 327 6.00 2.81 -17.35
CA VAL A 327 6.33 3.09 -18.75
C VAL A 327 5.01 2.99 -19.53
N PRO A 328 4.35 4.10 -19.86
CA PRO A 328 3.06 4.07 -20.52
C PRO A 328 3.18 3.72 -22.00
N PRO A 329 2.07 3.36 -22.69
CA PRO A 329 2.02 3.33 -24.12
C PRO A 329 2.42 4.70 -24.73
N LEU A 330 3.15 4.68 -25.83
CA LEU A 330 3.65 5.89 -26.48
C LEU A 330 2.56 6.96 -26.71
N PRO A 331 1.35 6.63 -27.21
CA PRO A 331 0.30 7.62 -27.43
C PRO A 331 -0.27 8.25 -26.13
N LEU A 332 -0.03 7.65 -24.97
CA LEU A 332 -0.56 8.12 -23.70
C LEU A 332 0.46 8.88 -22.84
N GLN A 333 1.71 9.02 -23.28
CA GLN A 333 2.77 9.63 -22.47
C GLN A 333 2.41 11.04 -21.98
N ASP A 334 1.96 11.92 -22.87
CA ASP A 334 1.61 13.30 -22.51
C ASP A 334 0.39 13.36 -21.60
N ALA A 335 -0.61 12.51 -21.84
CA ALA A 335 -1.80 12.42 -21.00
C ALA A 335 -1.47 11.90 -19.60
N VAL A 336 -0.60 10.89 -19.50
CA VAL A 336 -0.09 10.37 -18.23
C VAL A 336 0.69 11.45 -17.47
N GLN A 337 1.63 12.14 -18.13
CA GLN A 337 2.40 13.21 -17.52
C GLN A 337 1.49 14.31 -16.96
N THR A 338 0.51 14.73 -17.77
CA THR A 338 -0.46 15.74 -17.37
C THR A 338 -1.29 15.28 -16.17
N TYR A 339 -1.81 14.06 -16.22
CA TYR A 339 -2.59 13.49 -15.12
C TYR A 339 -1.79 13.41 -13.82
N LEU A 340 -0.58 12.87 -13.86
CA LEU A 340 0.29 12.75 -12.68
C LEU A 340 0.60 14.12 -12.05
N ARG A 341 0.91 15.11 -12.87
CA ARG A 341 1.15 16.48 -12.42
C ARG A 341 -0.09 17.12 -11.79
N ASP A 342 -1.23 17.04 -12.45
CA ASP A 342 -2.47 17.71 -12.04
C ASP A 342 -3.05 17.08 -10.76
N HIS A 343 -2.84 15.76 -10.57
CA HIS A 343 -3.23 15.03 -9.36
C HIS A 343 -2.13 14.96 -8.30
N ARG A 344 -0.95 15.59 -8.55
CA ARG A 344 0.18 15.64 -7.62
C ARG A 344 0.70 14.26 -7.23
N ILE A 345 0.72 13.34 -8.18
CA ILE A 345 1.17 11.96 -7.98
C ILE A 345 2.65 11.88 -8.34
N ALA A 346 3.49 11.63 -7.35
CA ALA A 346 4.93 11.42 -7.53
C ALA A 346 5.52 10.72 -6.29
N VAL A 347 6.68 10.11 -6.47
CA VAL A 347 7.50 9.60 -5.36
C VAL A 347 8.22 10.78 -4.68
N SER A 348 8.43 10.70 -3.37
CA SER A 348 9.25 11.67 -2.64
C SER A 348 10.63 11.84 -3.29
N THR A 349 11.06 13.08 -3.49
CA THR A 349 12.38 13.38 -4.09
C THR A 349 13.52 12.66 -3.36
N ILE A 350 13.47 12.58 -2.03
CA ILE A 350 14.49 11.87 -1.23
C ILE A 350 14.50 10.37 -1.57
N THR A 351 13.33 9.73 -1.67
CA THR A 351 13.22 8.32 -2.05
C THR A 351 13.72 8.09 -3.47
N ARG A 352 13.39 8.98 -4.40
CA ARG A 352 13.83 8.93 -5.80
C ARG A 352 15.37 9.02 -5.91
N ILE A 353 15.99 9.95 -5.20
CA ILE A 353 17.45 10.09 -5.15
C ILE A 353 18.10 8.82 -4.56
N ALA A 354 17.58 8.30 -3.43
CA ALA A 354 18.12 7.09 -2.81
C ALA A 354 18.02 5.87 -3.73
N LEU A 355 16.91 5.70 -4.46
CA LEU A 355 16.76 4.64 -5.45
C LEU A 355 17.73 4.80 -6.62
N THR A 356 17.90 6.02 -7.14
CA THR A 356 18.86 6.34 -8.20
C THR A 356 20.26 5.95 -7.78
N GLU A 357 20.68 6.28 -6.56
CA GLU A 357 21.98 5.91 -6.00
C GLU A 357 22.14 4.38 -5.90
N LEU A 358 21.13 3.66 -5.42
CA LEU A 358 21.17 2.20 -5.34
C LEU A 358 21.32 1.55 -6.74
N ILE A 359 20.65 2.09 -7.74
CA ILE A 359 20.71 1.60 -9.12
C ILE A 359 22.07 1.91 -9.74
N THR A 360 22.51 3.16 -9.69
CA THR A 360 23.75 3.65 -10.35
C THR A 360 25.01 3.05 -9.73
N ALA A 361 25.03 2.85 -8.41
CA ALA A 361 26.08 2.15 -7.71
C ALA A 361 26.08 0.63 -7.94
N GLY A 362 25.10 0.08 -8.64
CA GLY A 362 24.91 -1.36 -8.87
C GLY A 362 24.50 -2.14 -7.62
N GLU A 363 24.11 -1.45 -6.54
CA GLU A 363 23.72 -2.10 -5.29
C GLU A 363 22.38 -2.82 -5.41
N LEU A 364 21.43 -2.27 -6.19
CA LEU A 364 20.17 -2.94 -6.49
C LEU A 364 20.44 -4.28 -7.16
N GLN A 365 21.30 -4.33 -8.18
CA GLN A 365 21.60 -5.58 -8.88
C GLN A 365 22.28 -6.61 -7.97
N ARG A 366 23.19 -6.16 -7.09
CA ARG A 366 23.83 -7.04 -6.10
C ARG A 366 22.83 -7.57 -5.08
N HIS A 367 21.89 -6.73 -4.65
CA HIS A 367 20.80 -7.14 -3.75
C HIS A 367 19.92 -8.20 -4.42
N LEU A 368 19.44 -7.96 -5.62
CA LEU A 368 18.59 -8.90 -6.37
C LEU A 368 19.27 -10.26 -6.56
N ALA A 369 20.56 -10.26 -6.90
CA ALA A 369 21.32 -11.51 -7.06
C ALA A 369 21.47 -12.27 -5.73
N ARG A 370 21.68 -11.57 -4.61
CA ARG A 370 21.79 -12.17 -3.28
C ARG A 370 20.44 -12.70 -2.82
N ALA A 371 19.39 -11.86 -2.86
CA ALA A 371 18.04 -12.21 -2.45
C ALA A 371 17.49 -13.37 -3.29
N GLY A 372 17.72 -13.37 -4.62
CA GLY A 372 17.28 -14.45 -5.49
C GLY A 372 17.92 -15.81 -5.17
N ARG A 373 19.18 -15.85 -4.71
CA ARG A 373 19.80 -17.09 -4.24
C ARG A 373 19.15 -17.59 -2.94
N GLU A 374 18.92 -16.68 -2.00
CA GLU A 374 18.29 -17.01 -0.72
C GLU A 374 16.84 -17.50 -0.92
N TYR A 375 16.04 -16.78 -1.71
CA TYR A 375 14.66 -17.17 -1.99
C TYR A 375 14.58 -18.51 -2.72
N ARG A 376 15.53 -18.82 -3.61
CA ARG A 376 15.63 -20.17 -4.21
C ARG A 376 15.82 -21.24 -3.13
N CYS A 377 16.75 -21.03 -2.21
CA CYS A 377 17.00 -21.97 -1.11
C CYS A 377 15.75 -22.19 -0.24
N ARG A 378 15.09 -21.10 0.14
CA ARG A 378 13.88 -21.14 0.98
C ARG A 378 12.71 -21.83 0.26
N ARG A 379 12.51 -21.54 -1.03
CA ARG A 379 11.55 -22.25 -1.87
C ARG A 379 11.84 -23.75 -1.91
N ASP A 380 13.09 -24.14 -2.18
CA ASP A 380 13.48 -25.55 -2.27
C ASP A 380 13.24 -26.27 -0.94
N ILE A 381 13.51 -25.62 0.20
CA ILE A 381 13.19 -26.14 1.53
C ILE A 381 11.68 -26.36 1.66
N LEU A 382 10.86 -25.38 1.30
CA LEU A 382 9.40 -25.49 1.39
C LEU A 382 8.88 -26.67 0.55
N ILE A 383 9.31 -26.76 -0.72
CA ILE A 383 8.88 -27.81 -1.64
C ILE A 383 9.28 -29.19 -1.12
N THR A 384 10.53 -29.36 -0.66
CA THR A 384 11.02 -30.63 -0.08
C THR A 384 10.19 -31.08 1.12
N GLU A 385 9.84 -30.15 2.02
CA GLU A 385 9.04 -30.49 3.21
C GLU A 385 7.58 -30.80 2.85
N LEU A 386 7.01 -30.14 1.81
CA LEU A 386 5.69 -30.45 1.27
C LEU A 386 5.65 -31.82 0.56
N GLU A 387 6.60 -32.11 -0.31
CA GLU A 387 6.70 -33.40 -1.00
C GLU A 387 6.82 -34.57 -0.02
N ALA A 388 7.55 -34.38 1.07
CA ALA A 388 7.73 -35.41 2.09
C ALA A 388 6.47 -35.72 2.91
N ARG A 389 5.52 -34.77 3.08
CA ARG A 389 4.37 -34.88 3.98
C ARG A 389 3.03 -34.81 3.27
N CYS A 390 3.00 -34.18 2.13
CA CYS A 390 1.80 -33.95 1.34
C CYS A 390 2.09 -34.23 -0.16
N PRO A 391 2.54 -35.46 -0.52
CA PRO A 391 3.03 -35.77 -1.87
C PRO A 391 1.97 -35.62 -2.96
N ASP A 392 0.69 -35.67 -2.60
CA ASP A 392 -0.42 -35.57 -3.54
C ASP A 392 -0.87 -34.12 -3.82
N LEU A 393 -0.22 -33.13 -3.19
CA LEU A 393 -0.54 -31.73 -3.44
C LEU A 393 0.16 -31.21 -4.70
N GLU A 394 -0.61 -30.56 -5.54
CA GLU A 394 -0.06 -29.81 -6.69
C GLU A 394 0.39 -28.42 -6.24
N VAL A 395 1.68 -28.10 -6.46
CA VAL A 395 2.29 -26.82 -6.12
C VAL A 395 2.64 -26.07 -7.40
N LEU A 396 2.00 -24.92 -7.58
CA LEU A 396 2.17 -24.03 -8.74
C LEU A 396 3.11 -22.87 -8.39
N GLY A 397 3.69 -22.22 -9.43
CA GLY A 397 4.46 -20.98 -9.25
C GLY A 397 5.90 -21.19 -8.77
N VAL A 398 6.41 -22.40 -8.76
CA VAL A 398 7.77 -22.72 -8.24
C VAL A 398 8.92 -22.12 -9.06
N GLN A 399 8.67 -21.56 -10.24
CA GLN A 399 9.71 -21.09 -11.16
C GLN A 399 10.08 -19.62 -11.00
N ALA A 400 9.29 -18.84 -10.30
CA ALA A 400 9.50 -17.39 -10.14
C ALA A 400 8.89 -16.85 -8.85
N GLY A 401 9.14 -15.58 -8.56
CA GLY A 401 8.48 -14.80 -7.53
C GLY A 401 8.86 -15.13 -6.11
N LEU A 402 7.97 -14.77 -5.17
CA LEU A 402 8.15 -14.89 -3.74
C LEU A 402 7.11 -15.80 -3.06
N HIS A 403 6.18 -16.39 -3.83
CA HIS A 403 5.12 -17.24 -3.32
C HIS A 403 4.86 -18.41 -4.25
N VAL A 404 4.16 -19.39 -3.74
CA VAL A 404 3.59 -20.51 -4.47
C VAL A 404 2.10 -20.61 -4.22
N ALA A 405 1.36 -21.20 -5.15
CA ALA A 405 -0.02 -21.62 -4.93
C ALA A 405 -0.05 -23.13 -4.74
N ILE A 406 -0.77 -23.59 -3.71
CA ILE A 406 -0.95 -25.00 -3.39
C ILE A 406 -2.41 -25.34 -3.65
N LEU A 407 -2.68 -26.16 -4.64
CA LEU A 407 -4.03 -26.62 -4.94
C LEU A 407 -4.47 -27.66 -3.93
N LEU A 408 -5.71 -27.57 -3.48
CA LEU A 408 -6.27 -28.50 -2.52
C LEU A 408 -7.16 -29.54 -3.20
N PRO A 409 -7.18 -30.79 -2.71
CA PRO A 409 -7.99 -31.84 -3.28
C PRO A 409 -9.49 -31.55 -3.14
N ALA A 410 -10.31 -32.15 -4.00
CA ALA A 410 -11.76 -32.08 -3.94
C ALA A 410 -12.27 -32.46 -2.54
N GLY A 411 -13.27 -31.74 -2.04
CA GLY A 411 -13.87 -31.96 -0.73
C GLY A 411 -13.13 -31.27 0.43
N ARG A 412 -12.06 -30.53 0.18
CA ARG A 412 -11.37 -29.65 1.15
C ARG A 412 -11.54 -28.21 0.74
N ARG A 413 -12.13 -27.38 1.60
CA ARG A 413 -12.27 -25.95 1.32
C ARG A 413 -11.03 -25.20 1.80
N ASP A 414 -10.51 -24.33 0.97
CA ASP A 414 -9.31 -23.55 1.25
C ASP A 414 -9.44 -22.67 2.50
N ARG A 415 -10.64 -22.14 2.77
CA ARG A 415 -10.90 -21.34 3.97
C ARG A 415 -10.80 -22.17 5.25
N ASP A 416 -11.23 -23.43 5.23
CA ASP A 416 -11.16 -24.32 6.38
C ASP A 416 -9.71 -24.73 6.67
N VAL A 417 -8.94 -25.01 5.61
CA VAL A 417 -7.49 -25.29 5.72
C VAL A 417 -6.73 -24.06 6.23
N ALA A 418 -7.02 -22.88 5.68
CA ALA A 418 -6.40 -21.64 6.13
C ALA A 418 -6.74 -21.31 7.59
N ALA A 419 -7.98 -21.54 8.05
CA ALA A 419 -8.36 -21.35 9.44
C ALA A 419 -7.63 -22.33 10.39
N SER A 420 -7.41 -23.58 9.95
CA SER A 420 -6.63 -24.56 10.72
C SER A 420 -5.16 -24.17 10.85
N LEU A 421 -4.58 -23.62 9.79
CA LEU A 421 -3.21 -23.09 9.77
C LEU A 421 -3.10 -21.82 10.65
N ASP A 422 -4.07 -20.92 10.58
CA ASP A 422 -4.11 -19.71 11.42
C ASP A 422 -4.20 -20.05 12.90
N ALA A 423 -5.02 -21.04 13.28
CA ALA A 423 -5.07 -21.56 14.64
C ALA A 423 -3.72 -22.12 15.12
N ALA A 424 -2.89 -22.61 14.20
CA ALA A 424 -1.52 -23.03 14.46
C ALA A 424 -0.50 -21.87 14.38
N GLY A 425 -0.93 -20.62 14.19
CA GLY A 425 -0.08 -19.45 14.06
C GLY A 425 0.65 -19.34 12.72
N LEU A 426 0.07 -19.89 11.64
CA LEU A 426 0.60 -19.85 10.27
C LEU A 426 -0.45 -19.20 9.36
N ILE A 427 -0.28 -17.92 9.03
CA ILE A 427 -1.28 -17.16 8.27
C ILE A 427 -1.01 -17.29 6.78
N VAL A 428 -1.98 -17.80 6.03
CA VAL A 428 -1.93 -17.95 4.57
C VAL A 428 -3.12 -17.26 3.91
N THR A 429 -3.13 -17.17 2.59
CA THR A 429 -4.28 -16.60 1.85
C THR A 429 -5.01 -17.69 1.08
N PRO A 430 -6.30 -17.97 1.39
CA PRO A 430 -7.14 -18.82 0.54
C PRO A 430 -7.24 -18.28 -0.88
N LEU A 431 -7.20 -19.13 -1.89
CA LEU A 431 -7.39 -18.72 -3.29
C LEU A 431 -8.79 -18.19 -3.57
N SER A 432 -9.78 -18.65 -2.81
CA SER A 432 -11.16 -18.12 -2.85
C SER A 432 -11.29 -16.65 -2.41
N ASN A 433 -10.26 -16.06 -1.82
CA ASN A 433 -10.24 -14.63 -1.47
C ASN A 433 -9.81 -13.72 -2.64
N PHE A 434 -9.30 -14.31 -3.73
CA PHE A 434 -8.93 -13.52 -4.91
C PHE A 434 -10.15 -13.38 -5.85
N PRO A 435 -10.31 -12.22 -6.51
CA PRO A 435 -11.35 -12.05 -7.52
C PRO A 435 -11.22 -13.10 -8.62
N GLN A 436 -12.32 -13.80 -8.88
CA GLN A 436 -12.37 -14.92 -9.83
C GLN A 436 -13.68 -14.89 -10.60
N ARG A 437 -13.69 -15.58 -11.74
CA ARG A 437 -14.90 -15.83 -12.50
C ARG A 437 -15.88 -16.71 -11.69
N PRO A 438 -17.14 -16.27 -11.50
CA PRO A 438 -18.12 -17.08 -10.80
C PRO A 438 -18.33 -18.45 -11.46
N GLY A 439 -18.38 -19.50 -10.64
CA GLY A 439 -18.57 -20.88 -11.08
C GLY A 439 -17.32 -21.56 -11.64
N SER A 440 -16.15 -20.93 -11.52
CA SER A 440 -14.85 -21.48 -11.92
C SER A 440 -13.79 -21.17 -10.88
N GLU A 441 -14.18 -21.19 -9.61
CA GLU A 441 -13.31 -20.84 -8.48
C GLU A 441 -12.23 -21.93 -8.31
N ILE A 442 -10.99 -21.49 -8.18
CA ILE A 442 -9.84 -22.34 -7.89
C ILE A 442 -9.72 -22.47 -6.38
N ASN A 443 -9.64 -23.72 -5.92
CA ASN A 443 -9.56 -24.06 -4.50
C ASN A 443 -8.11 -24.36 -4.11
N GLY A 444 -7.56 -23.58 -3.19
CA GLY A 444 -6.15 -23.70 -2.77
C GLY A 444 -5.72 -22.61 -1.82
N ILE A 445 -4.45 -22.56 -1.49
CA ILE A 445 -3.83 -21.55 -0.64
C ILE A 445 -2.59 -20.94 -1.30
N ALA A 446 -2.41 -19.64 -1.18
CA ALA A 446 -1.22 -18.94 -1.62
C ALA A 446 -0.28 -18.71 -0.43
N VAL A 447 0.99 -19.06 -0.59
CA VAL A 447 2.00 -19.12 0.50
C VAL A 447 3.27 -18.41 0.08
N ASN A 448 3.67 -17.39 0.83
CA ASN A 448 4.94 -16.68 0.69
C ASN A 448 6.08 -17.49 1.29
N PHE A 449 7.15 -17.69 0.52
CA PHE A 449 8.34 -18.38 1.02
C PHE A 449 9.52 -17.44 1.34
N ALA A 450 9.34 -16.13 1.19
CA ALA A 450 10.42 -15.16 1.41
C ALA A 450 10.96 -15.16 2.87
N HIS A 451 10.15 -15.60 3.84
CA HIS A 451 10.50 -15.65 5.26
C HIS A 451 10.60 -17.09 5.81
N ILE A 452 10.55 -18.10 4.93
CA ILE A 452 10.56 -19.50 5.36
C ILE A 452 11.99 -19.96 5.67
N ASP A 453 12.16 -20.55 6.84
CA ASP A 453 13.29 -21.40 7.18
C ASP A 453 12.85 -22.88 7.26
N ARG A 454 13.78 -23.79 7.56
CA ARG A 454 13.47 -25.23 7.61
C ARG A 454 12.46 -25.57 8.72
N ALA A 455 12.50 -24.87 9.86
CA ALA A 455 11.59 -25.12 10.98
C ALA A 455 10.16 -24.67 10.62
N ILE A 456 10.03 -23.51 10.01
CA ILE A 456 8.75 -22.97 9.53
C ILE A 456 8.20 -23.86 8.41
N ALA A 457 9.01 -24.25 7.42
CA ALA A 457 8.59 -25.11 6.32
C ALA A 457 8.06 -26.46 6.82
N ARG A 458 8.80 -27.10 7.73
CA ARG A 458 8.39 -28.36 8.36
C ARG A 458 7.08 -28.23 9.10
N ARG A 459 6.99 -27.22 9.97
CA ARG A 459 5.76 -26.90 10.72
C ARG A 459 4.58 -26.67 9.78
N PHE A 460 4.77 -25.87 8.73
CA PHE A 460 3.74 -25.60 7.73
C PHE A 460 3.28 -26.89 7.05
N ALA A 461 4.19 -27.75 6.59
CA ALA A 461 3.85 -29.00 5.92
C ALA A 461 3.16 -29.99 6.89
N ASP A 462 3.61 -30.11 8.16
CA ASP A 462 2.99 -30.97 9.17
C ASP A 462 1.54 -30.54 9.45
N TYR A 463 1.27 -29.24 9.64
CA TYR A 463 -0.07 -28.73 9.89
C TYR A 463 -0.96 -28.77 8.66
N THR A 464 -0.41 -28.58 7.46
CA THR A 464 -1.14 -28.79 6.21
C THR A 464 -1.59 -30.23 6.05
N ALA A 465 -0.70 -31.20 6.29
CA ALA A 465 -1.05 -32.62 6.27
C ALA A 465 -2.16 -32.95 7.30
N ALA A 466 -2.05 -32.41 8.53
CA ALA A 466 -3.06 -32.61 9.56
C ALA A 466 -4.42 -32.01 9.16
N ALA A 467 -4.44 -30.80 8.60
CA ALA A 467 -5.67 -30.15 8.13
C ALA A 467 -6.35 -30.93 6.99
N LEU A 468 -5.53 -31.56 6.13
CA LEU A 468 -6.04 -32.41 5.07
C LEU A 468 -6.55 -33.77 5.59
N ALA A 469 -5.99 -34.31 6.65
CA ALA A 469 -6.41 -35.56 7.27
C ALA A 469 -7.70 -35.42 8.09
N GLN A 470 -7.97 -34.27 8.70
CA GLN A 470 -9.18 -34.00 9.48
C GLN A 470 -10.38 -33.99 8.51
N GLY A 471 -11.15 -35.10 8.47
CA GLY A 471 -12.23 -35.31 7.55
C GLY A 471 -13.27 -34.19 7.54
N ALA A 472 -13.80 -33.88 6.36
CA ALA A 472 -15.09 -33.20 6.29
C ALA A 472 -16.12 -34.03 7.06
N PRO A 473 -17.02 -33.42 7.85
CA PRO A 473 -18.20 -34.17 8.30
C PRO A 473 -18.93 -34.69 7.06
N LEU A 474 -19.24 -35.98 7.06
CA LEU A 474 -20.06 -36.67 6.06
C LEU A 474 -21.40 -35.97 5.86
#